data_4591170fab61411f9f8656a5034d4671
#
_entry.id   4591170fab61411f9f8656a5034d4671
#
_cell.length_a   1.000
_cell.length_b   1.000
_cell.length_c   1.000
_cell.angle_alpha   90.00
_cell.angle_beta   90.00
_cell.angle_gamma   90.00
#
_symmetry.space_group_name_H-M   'P 1'
#
loop_
_entity.id
_entity.type
_entity.pdbx_description
1 polymer ?
#
loop_
_entity_poly.entity_id
_entity_poly.type
_entity_poly.pdbx_seq_one_letter_code
_entity_poly.pdbx_strand_id
1 'polypeptide(L)'
;ANPFTDPSAYPLICAYTKAFLKMKLTIFKRLTFGYAAILLLVVFLGVYVTLKLNQLNGLSREIATVHVNRLTLTEHILDKLFSQVSFEKKYLISRDADFLKKFWEMQLQIIDDIRKLEALPDTVENKNLLSQIQTDYGQFLLLFRTEIEALQKNPGYPRLKFQQQKDHLVDQINQRLKQMIQASRRQRDKKINISSQISARVLQVTTITAALSILMGLLISFYNTRGINRSIVRLQKMTREIAEGKFEEIDNITTPPEIKELSDDFNLMCERLRELDAMKKDFISHVSHTLRTPLTAIKEASRMLMEGTYADVPAKQNELLTITQKECERLIDSVNRILDLSRME
;
A
#
# COMPACT_ATOMS: atom_id res chain seq x y z
N ALA A 1 -32.03 -6.99 17.48
CA ALA A 1 -31.51 -8.05 16.64
C ALA A 1 -30.55 -7.42 15.64
N ASN A 2 -29.27 -7.80 15.72
CA ASN A 2 -28.17 -7.21 14.96
C ASN A 2 -28.10 -7.94 13.59
N PRO A 3 -28.21 -7.26 12.44
CA PRO A 3 -28.32 -7.91 11.12
C PRO A 3 -27.01 -8.52 10.61
N PHE A 4 -25.92 -8.53 11.39
CA PHE A 4 -24.60 -9.00 10.97
C PHE A 4 -24.23 -10.42 11.44
N THR A 5 -25.13 -11.20 12.05
CA THR A 5 -24.81 -12.50 12.62
C THR A 5 -25.40 -13.71 11.89
N ASP A 6 -26.03 -13.54 10.74
CA ASP A 6 -26.59 -14.66 9.98
C ASP A 6 -25.60 -15.14 8.89
N PRO A 7 -24.94 -16.32 9.08
CA PRO A 7 -23.99 -16.87 8.11
C PRO A 7 -24.66 -17.35 6.80
N SER A 8 -26.00 -17.39 6.74
CA SER A 8 -26.76 -17.80 5.56
C SER A 8 -26.88 -16.71 4.49
N ALA A 9 -26.58 -15.45 4.82
CA ALA A 9 -26.77 -14.30 3.94
C ALA A 9 -25.69 -14.14 2.83
N TYR A 10 -24.52 -14.82 2.94
CA TYR A 10 -23.45 -14.69 1.96
C TYR A 10 -22.83 -16.04 1.54
N PRO A 11 -23.59 -16.96 0.94
CA PRO A 11 -23.11 -18.28 0.55
C PRO A 11 -22.01 -18.22 -0.53
N LEU A 12 -22.03 -17.21 -1.40
CA LEU A 12 -21.03 -17.02 -2.44
C LEU A 12 -19.65 -16.60 -1.90
N ILE A 13 -19.60 -15.70 -0.91
CA ILE A 13 -18.33 -15.26 -0.30
C ILE A 13 -17.70 -16.40 0.49
N CYS A 14 -18.51 -17.19 1.22
CA CYS A 14 -18.03 -18.35 1.97
C CYS A 14 -17.60 -19.51 1.04
N ALA A 15 -18.24 -19.68 -0.11
CA ALA A 15 -17.85 -20.66 -1.12
C ALA A 15 -16.57 -20.24 -1.85
N TYR A 16 -16.42 -18.96 -2.21
CA TYR A 16 -15.18 -18.44 -2.81
C TYR A 16 -13.99 -18.48 -1.86
N THR A 17 -14.16 -18.14 -0.59
CA THR A 17 -13.10 -18.26 0.42
C THR A 17 -12.70 -19.72 0.69
N LYS A 18 -13.67 -20.65 0.75
CA LYS A 18 -13.37 -22.10 0.85
C LYS A 18 -12.74 -22.68 -0.41
N ALA A 19 -13.14 -22.25 -1.60
CA ALA A 19 -12.54 -22.68 -2.86
C ALA A 19 -11.11 -22.13 -3.02
N PHE A 20 -10.86 -20.88 -2.64
CA PHE A 20 -9.54 -20.26 -2.65
C PHE A 20 -8.57 -20.91 -1.62
N LEU A 21 -9.08 -21.31 -0.45
CA LEU A 21 -8.31 -22.06 0.56
C LEU A 21 -8.00 -23.52 0.15
N LYS A 22 -8.76 -24.11 -0.79
CA LYS A 22 -8.59 -25.48 -1.27
C LYS A 22 -7.67 -25.61 -2.49
N MET A 23 -7.32 -24.51 -3.14
CA MET A 23 -6.28 -24.51 -4.18
C MET A 23 -4.92 -24.77 -3.54
N LYS A 24 -4.30 -25.92 -3.90
CA LYS A 24 -2.91 -26.27 -3.53
C LYS A 24 -1.95 -25.30 -4.27
N LEU A 25 -1.97 -24.02 -3.85
CA LEU A 25 -1.09 -23.02 -4.44
C LEU A 25 0.35 -23.26 -3.97
N THR A 26 1.28 -23.25 -4.91
CA THR A 26 2.72 -23.25 -4.65
C THR A 26 3.11 -22.04 -3.78
N ILE A 27 4.21 -22.13 -3.04
CA ILE A 27 4.74 -21.00 -2.22
C ILE A 27 4.91 -19.78 -3.10
N PHE A 28 5.47 -19.94 -4.29
CA PHE A 28 5.66 -18.88 -5.28
C PHE A 28 4.33 -18.21 -5.66
N LYS A 29 3.31 -18.98 -6.03
CA LYS A 29 2.00 -18.41 -6.41
C LYS A 29 1.32 -17.68 -5.27
N ARG A 30 1.41 -18.17 -4.02
CA ARG A 30 0.85 -17.49 -2.83
C ARG A 30 1.52 -16.15 -2.60
N LEU A 31 2.86 -16.08 -2.70
CA LEU A 31 3.63 -14.85 -2.56
C LEU A 31 3.31 -13.85 -3.67
N THR A 32 3.35 -14.30 -4.94
CA THR A 32 3.06 -13.43 -6.09
C THR A 32 1.65 -12.85 -6.06
N PHE A 33 0.63 -13.63 -5.76
CA PHE A 33 -0.73 -13.12 -5.62
C PHE A 33 -0.88 -12.14 -4.44
N GLY A 34 -0.25 -12.45 -3.31
CA GLY A 34 -0.26 -11.56 -2.14
C GLY A 34 0.39 -10.21 -2.42
N TYR A 35 1.60 -10.22 -3.01
CA TYR A 35 2.29 -8.98 -3.36
C TYR A 35 1.61 -8.23 -4.52
N ALA A 36 1.07 -8.94 -5.51
CA ALA A 36 0.31 -8.33 -6.61
C ALA A 36 -0.93 -7.59 -6.10
N ALA A 37 -1.64 -8.15 -5.13
CA ALA A 37 -2.79 -7.50 -4.51
C ALA A 37 -2.39 -6.20 -3.78
N ILE A 38 -1.30 -6.22 -3.02
CA ILE A 38 -0.77 -5.03 -2.33
C ILE A 38 -0.32 -3.99 -3.37
N LEU A 39 0.40 -4.39 -4.41
CA LEU A 39 0.89 -3.51 -5.47
C LEU A 39 -0.27 -2.84 -6.22
N LEU A 40 -1.32 -3.60 -6.58
CA LEU A 40 -2.55 -3.06 -7.18
C LEU A 40 -3.20 -2.00 -6.29
N LEU A 41 -3.27 -2.24 -5.00
CA LEU A 41 -3.86 -1.31 -4.04
C LEU A 41 -3.04 -0.03 -3.93
N VAL A 42 -1.70 -0.13 -3.93
CA VAL A 42 -0.79 1.03 -3.92
C VAL A 42 -0.89 1.84 -5.22
N VAL A 43 -0.95 1.16 -6.37
CA VAL A 43 -1.12 1.82 -7.68
C VAL A 43 -2.47 2.55 -7.75
N PHE A 44 -3.55 1.88 -7.32
CA PHE A 44 -4.88 2.49 -7.24
C PHE A 44 -4.88 3.75 -6.35
N LEU A 45 -4.23 3.67 -5.17
CA LEU A 45 -4.09 4.80 -4.27
C LEU A 45 -3.31 5.95 -4.91
N GLY A 46 -2.19 5.64 -5.59
CA GLY A 46 -1.38 6.65 -6.30
C GLY A 46 -2.19 7.39 -7.36
N VAL A 47 -2.95 6.68 -8.18
CA VAL A 47 -3.84 7.27 -9.19
C VAL A 47 -4.92 8.13 -8.54
N TYR A 48 -5.59 7.62 -7.49
CA TYR A 48 -6.62 8.37 -6.77
C TYR A 48 -6.09 9.68 -6.18
N VAL A 49 -4.94 9.64 -5.49
CA VAL A 49 -4.31 10.84 -4.90
C VAL A 49 -3.92 11.83 -5.98
N THR A 50 -3.31 11.38 -7.08
CA THR A 50 -2.91 12.27 -8.19
C THR A 50 -4.09 12.99 -8.80
N LEU A 51 -5.19 12.29 -9.07
CA LEU A 51 -6.42 12.89 -9.60
C LEU A 51 -7.01 13.94 -8.65
N LYS A 52 -7.03 13.64 -7.34
CA LYS A 52 -7.54 14.57 -6.32
C LYS A 52 -6.63 15.78 -6.09
N LEU A 53 -5.32 15.60 -6.18
CA LEU A 53 -4.35 16.68 -6.10
C LEU A 53 -4.50 17.67 -7.28
N ASN A 54 -4.67 17.14 -8.48
CA ASN A 54 -4.94 17.96 -9.67
C ASN A 54 -6.24 18.77 -9.52
N GLN A 55 -7.29 18.16 -8.97
CA GLN A 55 -8.55 18.85 -8.67
C GLN A 55 -8.35 19.98 -7.63
N LEU A 56 -7.59 19.73 -6.56
CA LEU A 56 -7.27 20.72 -5.53
C LEU A 56 -6.43 21.86 -6.10
N ASN A 57 -5.43 21.58 -6.92
CA ASN A 57 -4.59 22.59 -7.55
C ASN A 57 -5.42 23.49 -8.48
N GLY A 58 -6.36 22.92 -9.25
CA GLY A 58 -7.30 23.69 -10.06
C GLY A 58 -8.17 24.64 -9.24
N LEU A 59 -8.75 24.15 -8.14
CA LEU A 59 -9.54 24.95 -7.21
C LEU A 59 -8.72 26.07 -6.55
N SER A 60 -7.52 25.77 -6.08
CA SER A 60 -6.62 26.76 -5.46
C SER A 60 -6.24 27.84 -6.45
N ARG A 61 -5.94 27.48 -7.70
CA ARG A 61 -5.63 28.45 -8.76
C ARG A 61 -6.83 29.34 -9.08
N GLU A 62 -8.03 28.78 -9.19
CA GLU A 62 -9.26 29.54 -9.42
C GLU A 62 -9.53 30.53 -8.27
N ILE A 63 -9.37 30.10 -7.01
CA ILE A 63 -9.52 30.98 -5.85
C ILE A 63 -8.52 32.14 -5.93
N ALA A 64 -7.25 31.86 -6.17
CA ALA A 64 -6.20 32.88 -6.17
C ALA A 64 -6.32 33.85 -7.34
N THR A 65 -6.61 33.37 -8.56
CA THR A 65 -6.59 34.24 -9.76
C THR A 65 -7.91 34.92 -10.03
N VAL A 66 -9.04 34.32 -9.70
CA VAL A 66 -10.36 34.90 -10.01
C VAL A 66 -10.99 35.55 -8.79
N HIS A 67 -11.18 34.80 -7.70
CA HIS A 67 -11.95 35.30 -6.55
C HIS A 67 -11.21 36.35 -5.75
N VAL A 68 -9.89 36.19 -5.53
CA VAL A 68 -9.09 37.19 -4.81
C VAL A 68 -8.97 38.47 -5.64
N ASN A 69 -8.62 38.37 -6.92
CA ASN A 69 -8.50 39.54 -7.81
C ASN A 69 -9.81 40.32 -7.90
N ARG A 70 -10.95 39.62 -8.02
CA ARG A 70 -12.27 40.27 -8.07
C ARG A 70 -12.53 41.05 -6.78
N LEU A 71 -12.28 40.44 -5.63
CA LEU A 71 -12.47 41.12 -4.33
C LEU A 71 -11.61 42.36 -4.23
N THR A 72 -10.32 42.24 -4.54
CA THR A 72 -9.37 43.36 -4.49
C THR A 72 -9.76 44.50 -5.45
N LEU A 73 -10.13 44.18 -6.69
CA LEU A 73 -10.56 45.19 -7.66
C LEU A 73 -11.85 45.91 -7.20
N THR A 74 -12.82 45.17 -6.63
CA THR A 74 -14.07 45.76 -6.15
C THR A 74 -13.83 46.69 -4.93
N GLU A 75 -12.94 46.27 -4.02
CA GLU A 75 -12.52 47.11 -2.88
C GLU A 75 -11.77 48.36 -3.35
N HIS A 76 -10.87 48.24 -4.34
CA HIS A 76 -10.17 49.39 -4.92
C HIS A 76 -11.14 50.37 -5.60
N ILE A 77 -12.15 49.88 -6.35
CA ILE A 77 -13.18 50.75 -6.94
C ILE A 77 -13.91 51.53 -5.86
N LEU A 78 -14.27 50.86 -4.75
CA LEU A 78 -14.94 51.51 -3.63
C LEU A 78 -14.09 52.63 -3.00
N ASP A 79 -12.83 52.34 -2.72
CA ASP A 79 -11.91 53.32 -2.08
C ASP A 79 -11.63 54.51 -3.02
N LYS A 80 -11.45 54.20 -4.33
CA LYS A 80 -11.27 55.29 -5.33
C LYS A 80 -12.50 56.11 -5.53
N LEU A 81 -13.71 55.53 -5.45
CA LEU A 81 -14.98 56.27 -5.50
C LEU A 81 -15.08 57.28 -4.37
N PHE A 82 -14.79 56.87 -3.11
CA PHE A 82 -14.80 57.77 -1.98
C PHE A 82 -13.74 58.88 -2.10
N SER A 83 -12.56 58.54 -2.62
CA SER A 83 -11.51 59.52 -2.88
C SER A 83 -11.95 60.52 -3.94
N GLN A 84 -12.58 60.08 -5.03
CA GLN A 84 -13.10 60.89 -6.08
C GLN A 84 -14.21 61.86 -5.59
N VAL A 85 -15.14 61.35 -4.78
CA VAL A 85 -16.18 62.19 -4.16
C VAL A 85 -15.57 63.22 -3.22
N SER A 86 -14.49 62.87 -2.51
CA SER A 86 -13.77 63.86 -1.68
C SER A 86 -13.12 64.96 -2.51
N PHE A 87 -12.50 64.64 -3.64
CA PHE A 87 -11.92 65.61 -4.56
C PHE A 87 -13.00 66.49 -5.18
N GLU A 88 -14.14 65.93 -5.57
CA GLU A 88 -15.31 66.66 -6.05
C GLU A 88 -15.76 67.72 -5.03
N LYS A 89 -16.02 67.29 -3.79
CA LYS A 89 -16.46 68.22 -2.69
C LYS A 89 -15.43 69.33 -2.43
N LYS A 90 -14.13 68.98 -2.43
CA LYS A 90 -13.04 69.97 -2.27
C LYS A 90 -13.01 70.98 -3.41
N TYR A 91 -13.13 70.51 -4.66
CA TYR A 91 -13.18 71.38 -5.84
C TYR A 91 -14.37 72.36 -5.78
N LEU A 92 -15.56 71.85 -5.46
CA LEU A 92 -16.78 72.72 -5.38
C LEU A 92 -16.68 73.79 -4.31
N ILE A 93 -15.86 73.59 -3.24
CA ILE A 93 -15.64 74.59 -2.18
C ILE A 93 -14.48 75.54 -2.53
N SER A 94 -13.31 75.00 -2.90
CA SER A 94 -12.08 75.78 -3.07
C SER A 94 -11.91 76.38 -4.45
N ARG A 95 -12.54 75.82 -5.46
CA ARG A 95 -12.36 76.14 -6.91
C ARG A 95 -10.95 75.87 -7.40
N ASP A 96 -10.16 75.08 -6.68
CA ASP A 96 -8.78 74.77 -7.03
C ASP A 96 -8.73 73.68 -8.15
N ALA A 97 -8.07 74.01 -9.24
CA ALA A 97 -7.96 73.18 -10.42
C ALA A 97 -7.22 71.84 -10.13
N ASP A 98 -6.37 71.79 -9.11
CA ASP A 98 -5.66 70.56 -8.69
C ASP A 98 -6.62 69.46 -8.21
N PHE A 99 -7.69 69.84 -7.49
CA PHE A 99 -8.72 68.90 -7.07
C PHE A 99 -9.54 68.37 -8.25
N LEU A 100 -9.81 69.22 -9.23
CA LEU A 100 -10.51 68.82 -10.45
C LEU A 100 -9.65 67.83 -11.28
N LYS A 101 -8.36 68.10 -11.40
CA LYS A 101 -7.41 67.20 -12.07
C LYS A 101 -7.38 65.81 -11.39
N LYS A 102 -7.25 65.75 -10.05
CA LYS A 102 -7.30 64.54 -9.28
C LYS A 102 -8.61 63.78 -9.41
N PHE A 103 -9.74 64.47 -9.50
CA PHE A 103 -11.04 63.84 -9.79
C PHE A 103 -11.04 63.07 -11.12
N TRP A 104 -10.52 63.66 -12.18
CA TRP A 104 -10.45 62.99 -13.50
C TRP A 104 -9.39 61.91 -13.56
N GLU A 105 -8.30 62.04 -12.83
CA GLU A 105 -7.31 60.94 -12.65
C GLU A 105 -7.93 59.72 -11.95
N MET A 106 -8.73 59.93 -10.90
CA MET A 106 -9.46 58.87 -10.25
C MET A 106 -10.49 58.21 -11.18
N GLN A 107 -11.18 58.98 -12.03
CA GLN A 107 -12.10 58.43 -13.03
C GLN A 107 -11.42 57.44 -13.94
N LEU A 108 -10.26 57.78 -14.48
CA LEU A 108 -9.51 56.88 -15.37
C LEU A 108 -9.14 55.56 -14.67
N GLN A 109 -8.72 55.65 -13.42
CA GLN A 109 -8.37 54.47 -12.62
C GLN A 109 -9.59 53.60 -12.31
N ILE A 110 -10.73 54.22 -11.97
CA ILE A 110 -11.99 53.49 -11.74
C ILE A 110 -12.46 52.75 -12.97
N ILE A 111 -12.42 53.43 -14.14
CA ILE A 111 -12.80 52.81 -15.42
C ILE A 111 -11.88 51.63 -15.77
N ASP A 112 -10.57 51.78 -15.53
CA ASP A 112 -9.61 50.69 -15.75
C ASP A 112 -9.88 49.51 -14.86
N ASP A 113 -10.13 49.71 -13.54
CA ASP A 113 -10.47 48.64 -12.58
C ASP A 113 -11.82 47.98 -12.95
N ILE A 114 -12.83 48.74 -13.39
CA ILE A 114 -14.10 48.21 -13.91
C ILE A 114 -13.87 47.32 -15.13
N ARG A 115 -13.04 47.76 -16.08
CA ARG A 115 -12.70 46.95 -17.28
C ARG A 115 -11.99 45.65 -16.90
N LYS A 116 -11.03 45.72 -15.99
CA LYS A 116 -10.35 44.51 -15.47
C LYS A 116 -11.33 43.57 -14.78
N LEU A 117 -12.27 44.13 -14.02
CA LEU A 117 -13.31 43.35 -13.32
C LEU A 117 -14.27 42.65 -14.31
N GLU A 118 -14.64 43.37 -15.41
CA GLU A 118 -15.49 42.83 -16.46
C GLU A 118 -14.85 41.68 -17.24
N ALA A 119 -13.52 41.69 -17.39
CA ALA A 119 -12.75 40.63 -18.04
C ALA A 119 -12.66 39.35 -17.21
N LEU A 120 -12.95 39.39 -15.89
CA LEU A 120 -12.92 38.22 -15.06
C LEU A 120 -14.17 37.36 -15.25
N PRO A 121 -14.05 35.99 -15.25
CA PRO A 121 -15.20 35.10 -15.25
C PRO A 121 -16.10 35.36 -14.05
N ASP A 122 -17.40 35.55 -14.28
CA ASP A 122 -18.34 35.88 -13.19
C ASP A 122 -19.73 35.27 -13.39
N THR A 123 -20.51 35.28 -12.33
CA THR A 123 -21.93 34.90 -12.34
C THR A 123 -22.79 35.96 -13.03
N VAL A 124 -23.94 35.55 -13.54
CA VAL A 124 -24.93 36.45 -14.14
C VAL A 124 -25.34 37.57 -13.17
N GLU A 125 -25.50 37.24 -11.89
CA GLU A 125 -25.86 38.19 -10.82
C GLU A 125 -24.82 39.29 -10.66
N ASN A 126 -23.53 38.94 -10.57
CA ASN A 126 -22.46 39.94 -10.44
C ASN A 126 -22.29 40.77 -11.71
N LYS A 127 -22.47 40.17 -12.89
CA LYS A 127 -22.46 40.93 -14.16
C LYS A 127 -23.57 41.96 -14.21
N ASN A 128 -24.76 41.64 -13.73
CA ASN A 128 -25.87 42.58 -13.64
C ASN A 128 -25.57 43.70 -12.65
N LEU A 129 -25.00 43.38 -11.48
CA LEU A 129 -24.57 44.39 -10.49
C LEU A 129 -23.52 45.33 -11.10
N LEU A 130 -22.53 44.78 -11.81
CA LEU A 130 -21.49 45.59 -12.47
C LEU A 130 -22.06 46.52 -13.54
N SER A 131 -22.99 46.05 -14.38
CA SER A 131 -23.67 46.86 -15.36
C SER A 131 -24.47 48.03 -14.73
N GLN A 132 -25.14 47.77 -13.61
CA GLN A 132 -25.84 48.80 -12.84
C GLN A 132 -24.87 49.83 -12.25
N ILE A 133 -23.73 49.37 -11.70
CA ILE A 133 -22.67 50.25 -11.19
C ILE A 133 -22.13 51.15 -12.29
N GLN A 134 -21.87 50.59 -13.49
CA GLN A 134 -21.42 51.38 -14.65
C GLN A 134 -22.43 52.44 -15.06
N THR A 135 -23.72 52.12 -15.07
CA THR A 135 -24.80 53.03 -15.38
C THR A 135 -24.89 54.18 -14.37
N ASP A 136 -24.93 53.88 -13.08
CA ASP A 136 -25.01 54.87 -12.03
C ASP A 136 -23.75 55.74 -11.98
N TYR A 137 -22.59 55.17 -12.18
CA TYR A 137 -21.33 55.89 -12.25
C TYR A 137 -21.28 56.85 -13.45
N GLY A 138 -21.78 56.41 -14.60
CA GLY A 138 -21.93 57.27 -15.76
C GLY A 138 -22.87 58.48 -15.51
N GLN A 139 -23.99 58.22 -14.79
CA GLN A 139 -24.91 59.30 -14.36
C GLN A 139 -24.26 60.27 -13.37
N PHE A 140 -23.50 59.74 -12.40
CA PHE A 140 -22.75 60.56 -11.46
C PHE A 140 -21.76 61.51 -12.14
N LEU A 141 -21.00 60.97 -13.11
CA LEU A 141 -20.06 61.79 -13.92
C LEU A 141 -20.77 62.88 -14.75
N LEU A 142 -21.90 62.53 -15.33
CA LEU A 142 -22.71 63.45 -16.14
C LEU A 142 -23.25 64.59 -15.26
N LEU A 143 -23.82 64.27 -14.07
CA LEU A 143 -24.29 65.26 -13.11
C LEU A 143 -23.17 66.20 -12.64
N PHE A 144 -21.99 65.66 -12.37
CA PHE A 144 -20.85 66.50 -11.96
C PHE A 144 -20.39 67.43 -13.09
N ARG A 145 -20.32 66.93 -14.30
CA ARG A 145 -20.00 67.78 -15.49
C ARG A 145 -21.03 68.90 -15.67
N THR A 146 -22.33 68.58 -15.60
CA THR A 146 -23.40 69.55 -15.70
C THR A 146 -23.35 70.60 -14.56
N GLU A 147 -22.97 70.17 -13.39
CA GLU A 147 -22.81 71.06 -12.20
C GLU A 147 -21.64 72.03 -12.44
N ILE A 148 -20.49 71.56 -12.95
CA ILE A 148 -19.36 72.44 -13.28
C ILE A 148 -19.79 73.50 -14.32
N GLU A 149 -20.54 73.13 -15.36
CA GLU A 149 -21.06 74.11 -16.39
C GLU A 149 -22.05 75.07 -15.75
N ALA A 150 -22.95 74.62 -14.88
CA ALA A 150 -23.89 75.48 -14.16
C ALA A 150 -23.18 76.51 -13.29
N LEU A 151 -22.15 76.04 -12.60
CA LEU A 151 -21.31 76.78 -11.69
C LEU A 151 -20.54 77.92 -12.36
N GLN A 152 -20.08 77.67 -13.63
CA GLN A 152 -19.41 78.70 -14.48
C GLN A 152 -20.38 79.73 -14.96
N LYS A 153 -21.65 79.42 -15.26
CA LYS A 153 -22.66 80.29 -15.80
C LYS A 153 -23.37 81.09 -14.74
N ASN A 154 -23.65 80.58 -13.59
CA ASN A 154 -24.38 81.23 -12.49
C ASN A 154 -23.87 80.82 -11.09
N PRO A 155 -23.27 81.74 -10.31
CA PRO A 155 -22.84 81.48 -8.92
C PRO A 155 -23.96 81.04 -8.00
N GLY A 156 -25.23 81.33 -8.28
CA GLY A 156 -26.41 80.98 -7.54
C GLY A 156 -27.11 79.70 -8.03
N TYR A 157 -26.41 78.75 -8.69
CA TYR A 157 -26.99 77.54 -9.18
C TYR A 157 -27.53 76.64 -8.03
N PRO A 158 -28.51 75.72 -8.26
CA PRO A 158 -29.17 74.94 -7.24
C PRO A 158 -28.27 73.83 -6.70
N ARG A 159 -27.22 74.17 -5.97
CA ARG A 159 -26.19 73.31 -5.42
C ARG A 159 -26.77 72.14 -4.62
N LEU A 160 -27.75 72.37 -3.79
CA LEU A 160 -28.37 71.30 -2.93
C LEU A 160 -29.03 70.22 -3.79
N LYS A 161 -29.65 70.55 -4.92
CA LYS A 161 -30.29 69.59 -5.78
C LYS A 161 -29.24 68.68 -6.46
N PHE A 162 -28.17 69.22 -6.96
CA PHE A 162 -27.07 68.45 -7.56
C PHE A 162 -26.41 67.55 -6.51
N GLN A 163 -26.17 68.07 -5.32
CA GLN A 163 -25.57 67.35 -4.23
C GLN A 163 -26.45 66.16 -3.82
N GLN A 164 -27.75 66.33 -3.62
CA GLN A 164 -28.69 65.26 -3.23
C GLN A 164 -28.72 64.14 -4.30
N GLN A 165 -28.77 64.52 -5.60
CA GLN A 165 -28.79 63.56 -6.69
C GLN A 165 -27.48 62.77 -6.75
N LYS A 166 -26.32 63.39 -6.62
CA LYS A 166 -25.02 62.74 -6.64
C LYS A 166 -24.82 61.85 -5.41
N ASP A 167 -25.14 62.35 -4.18
CA ASP A 167 -25.05 61.56 -2.97
C ASP A 167 -25.93 60.27 -3.07
N HIS A 168 -27.14 60.38 -3.66
CA HIS A 168 -28.00 59.23 -3.91
C HIS A 168 -27.37 58.18 -4.84
N LEU A 169 -26.75 58.63 -5.95
CA LEU A 169 -26.05 57.73 -6.88
C LEU A 169 -24.82 57.10 -6.22
N VAL A 170 -24.04 57.86 -5.46
CA VAL A 170 -22.89 57.34 -4.70
C VAL A 170 -23.31 56.27 -3.70
N ASP A 171 -24.42 56.50 -2.98
CA ASP A 171 -24.97 55.53 -2.07
C ASP A 171 -25.42 54.22 -2.78
N GLN A 172 -26.08 54.35 -3.95
CA GLN A 172 -26.47 53.19 -4.74
C GLN A 172 -25.25 52.41 -5.23
N ILE A 173 -24.23 53.09 -5.75
CA ILE A 173 -22.97 52.43 -6.21
C ILE A 173 -22.30 51.74 -5.00
N ASN A 174 -22.20 52.41 -3.86
CA ASN A 174 -21.62 51.84 -2.63
C ASN A 174 -22.36 50.60 -2.16
N GLN A 175 -23.72 50.63 -2.16
CA GLN A 175 -24.49 49.45 -1.76
C GLN A 175 -24.26 48.27 -2.73
N ARG A 176 -24.24 48.52 -4.07
CA ARG A 176 -24.00 47.48 -5.08
C ARG A 176 -22.58 46.92 -5.00
N LEU A 177 -21.57 47.76 -4.80
CA LEU A 177 -20.19 47.34 -4.57
C LEU A 177 -20.07 46.46 -3.32
N LYS A 178 -20.72 46.84 -2.22
CA LYS A 178 -20.77 46.03 -0.95
C LYS A 178 -21.47 44.69 -1.19
N GLN A 179 -22.56 44.67 -1.94
CA GLN A 179 -23.24 43.41 -2.32
C GLN A 179 -22.29 42.50 -3.13
N MET A 180 -21.57 43.06 -4.08
CA MET A 180 -20.61 42.36 -4.91
C MET A 180 -19.41 41.82 -4.10
N ILE A 181 -18.91 42.59 -3.14
CA ILE A 181 -17.89 42.15 -2.18
C ILE A 181 -18.38 40.96 -1.36
N GLN A 182 -19.61 41.07 -0.80
CA GLN A 182 -20.20 39.98 0.00
C GLN A 182 -20.45 38.72 -0.84
N ALA A 183 -20.97 38.85 -2.04
CA ALA A 183 -21.16 37.74 -2.97
C ALA A 183 -19.83 37.06 -3.31
N SER A 184 -18.77 37.82 -3.60
CA SER A 184 -17.44 37.33 -3.88
C SER A 184 -16.81 36.63 -2.68
N ARG A 185 -16.98 37.17 -1.47
CA ARG A 185 -16.51 36.52 -0.22
C ARG A 185 -17.24 35.19 0.02
N ARG A 186 -18.57 35.16 -0.13
CA ARG A 186 -19.35 33.90 0.01
C ARG A 186 -18.92 32.85 -1.01
N GLN A 187 -18.67 33.22 -2.26
CA GLN A 187 -18.19 32.26 -3.28
C GLN A 187 -16.79 31.75 -2.96
N ARG A 188 -15.86 32.61 -2.55
CA ARG A 188 -14.52 32.22 -2.11
C ARG A 188 -14.58 31.25 -0.94
N ASP A 189 -15.36 31.57 0.11
CA ASP A 189 -15.47 30.76 1.30
C ASP A 189 -16.11 29.38 1.01
N LYS A 190 -17.12 29.34 0.10
CA LYS A 190 -17.68 28.10 -0.38
C LYS A 190 -16.64 27.24 -1.08
N LYS A 191 -15.80 27.83 -1.94
CA LYS A 191 -14.71 27.10 -2.65
C LYS A 191 -13.63 26.60 -1.68
N ILE A 192 -13.28 27.42 -0.67
CA ILE A 192 -12.34 27.01 0.39
C ILE A 192 -12.90 25.82 1.20
N ASN A 193 -14.18 25.83 1.55
CA ASN A 193 -14.81 24.73 2.26
C ASN A 193 -14.83 23.45 1.42
N ILE A 194 -15.13 23.54 0.12
CA ILE A 194 -15.06 22.39 -0.79
C ILE A 194 -13.62 21.83 -0.86
N SER A 195 -12.63 22.72 -0.99
CA SER A 195 -11.21 22.34 -1.00
C SER A 195 -10.80 21.62 0.29
N SER A 196 -11.20 22.15 1.44
CA SER A 196 -10.96 21.54 2.76
C SER A 196 -11.62 20.16 2.91
N GLN A 197 -12.87 20.01 2.45
CA GLN A 197 -13.56 18.72 2.46
C GLN A 197 -12.89 17.69 1.57
N ILE A 198 -12.43 18.09 0.37
CA ILE A 198 -11.69 17.20 -0.53
C ILE A 198 -10.38 16.77 0.13
N SER A 199 -9.62 17.72 0.72
CA SER A 199 -8.37 17.42 1.43
C SER A 199 -8.57 16.46 2.59
N ALA A 200 -9.58 16.69 3.44
CA ALA A 200 -9.90 15.81 4.56
C ALA A 200 -10.27 14.40 4.08
N ARG A 201 -11.08 14.29 3.03
CA ARG A 201 -11.45 12.98 2.45
C ARG A 201 -10.26 12.26 1.82
N VAL A 202 -9.37 12.98 1.14
CA VAL A 202 -8.12 12.40 0.59
C VAL A 202 -7.25 11.86 1.72
N LEU A 203 -7.04 12.63 2.78
CA LEU A 203 -6.29 12.18 3.96
C LEU A 203 -6.92 10.92 4.58
N GLN A 204 -8.22 10.92 4.79
CA GLN A 204 -8.94 9.78 5.38
C GLN A 204 -8.79 8.52 4.51
N VAL A 205 -9.05 8.61 3.20
CA VAL A 205 -8.92 7.47 2.28
C VAL A 205 -7.47 6.97 2.24
N THR A 206 -6.50 7.89 2.17
CA THR A 206 -5.07 7.53 2.14
C THR A 206 -4.65 6.80 3.42
N THR A 207 -5.05 7.30 4.59
CA THR A 207 -4.71 6.70 5.89
C THR A 207 -5.33 5.31 6.06
N ILE A 208 -6.61 5.16 5.71
CA ILE A 208 -7.32 3.88 5.79
C ILE A 208 -6.68 2.86 4.82
N THR A 209 -6.39 3.28 3.58
CA THR A 209 -5.80 2.39 2.58
C THR A 209 -4.38 1.98 2.95
N ALA A 210 -3.57 2.91 3.49
CA ALA A 210 -2.24 2.60 3.99
C ALA A 210 -2.28 1.62 5.17
N ALA A 211 -3.15 1.84 6.14
CA ALA A 211 -3.33 0.93 7.27
C ALA A 211 -3.78 -0.47 6.82
N LEU A 212 -4.71 -0.54 5.87
CA LEU A 212 -5.19 -1.80 5.30
C LEU A 212 -4.06 -2.54 4.55
N SER A 213 -3.23 -1.82 3.79
CA SER A 213 -2.08 -2.40 3.06
C SER A 213 -1.04 -2.99 4.02
N ILE A 214 -0.72 -2.28 5.11
CA ILE A 214 0.19 -2.76 6.15
C ILE A 214 -0.38 -4.01 6.82
N LEU A 215 -1.66 -3.98 7.20
CA LEU A 215 -2.33 -5.11 7.84
C LEU A 215 -2.33 -6.34 6.92
N MET A 216 -2.68 -6.17 5.65
CA MET A 216 -2.61 -7.25 4.65
C MET A 216 -1.20 -7.80 4.51
N GLY A 217 -0.18 -6.94 4.43
CA GLY A 217 1.22 -7.35 4.35
C GLY A 217 1.64 -8.19 5.56
N LEU A 218 1.29 -7.77 6.78
CA LEU A 218 1.55 -8.52 8.00
C LEU A 218 0.84 -9.87 8.03
N LEU A 219 -0.43 -9.93 7.63
CA LEU A 219 -1.20 -11.17 7.57
C LEU A 219 -0.59 -12.15 6.55
N ILE A 220 -0.27 -11.68 5.33
CA ILE A 220 0.36 -12.52 4.30
C ILE A 220 1.70 -13.06 4.79
N SER A 221 2.54 -12.19 5.39
CA SER A 221 3.84 -12.57 5.96
C SER A 221 3.68 -13.62 7.07
N PHE A 222 2.77 -13.38 8.02
CA PHE A 222 2.52 -14.28 9.14
C PHE A 222 2.06 -15.68 8.69
N TYR A 223 1.06 -15.74 7.79
CA TYR A 223 0.55 -17.00 7.27
C TYR A 223 1.61 -17.78 6.50
N ASN A 224 2.39 -17.07 5.69
CA ASN A 224 3.42 -17.69 4.85
C ASN A 224 4.58 -18.22 5.70
N THR A 225 5.11 -17.39 6.61
CA THR A 225 6.20 -17.77 7.52
C THR A 225 5.79 -18.94 8.41
N ARG A 226 4.58 -18.91 8.98
CA ARG A 226 4.10 -20.00 9.85
C ARG A 226 3.95 -21.32 9.09
N GLY A 227 3.42 -21.28 7.85
CA GLY A 227 3.24 -22.48 7.02
C GLY A 227 4.56 -23.12 6.60
N ILE A 228 5.52 -22.32 6.14
CA ILE A 228 6.83 -22.79 5.68
C ILE A 228 7.70 -23.25 6.86
N ASN A 229 7.81 -22.42 7.90
CA ASN A 229 8.70 -22.70 9.04
C ASN A 229 8.30 -23.97 9.77
N ARG A 230 7.00 -24.22 9.97
CA ARG A 230 6.51 -25.45 10.62
C ARG A 230 6.90 -26.70 9.85
N SER A 231 6.85 -26.64 8.51
CA SER A 231 7.22 -27.76 7.65
C SER A 231 8.73 -28.01 7.65
N ILE A 232 9.53 -26.93 7.59
CA ILE A 232 11.01 -27.02 7.65
C ILE A 232 11.49 -27.58 8.99
N VAL A 233 10.96 -27.10 10.12
CA VAL A 233 11.33 -27.60 11.44
C VAL A 233 10.99 -29.09 11.57
N ARG A 234 9.89 -29.55 10.98
CA ARG A 234 9.51 -30.95 10.97
C ARG A 234 10.51 -31.80 10.17
N LEU A 235 10.90 -31.37 8.97
CA LEU A 235 11.94 -32.01 8.16
C LEU A 235 13.29 -32.07 8.89
N GLN A 236 13.69 -30.98 9.56
CA GLN A 236 14.92 -30.91 10.33
C GLN A 236 14.93 -31.93 11.49
N LYS A 237 13.80 -32.10 12.20
CA LYS A 237 13.68 -33.11 13.27
C LYS A 237 13.85 -34.50 12.71
N MET A 238 13.20 -34.83 11.62
CA MET A 238 13.29 -36.13 10.96
C MET A 238 14.70 -36.44 10.47
N THR A 239 15.40 -35.44 9.89
CA THR A 239 16.80 -35.62 9.50
C THR A 239 17.69 -36.02 10.66
N ARG A 240 17.41 -35.45 11.86
CA ARG A 240 18.13 -35.85 13.10
C ARG A 240 17.78 -37.26 13.55
N GLU A 241 16.51 -37.68 13.47
CA GLU A 241 16.07 -39.03 13.82
C GLU A 241 16.69 -40.09 12.89
N ILE A 242 16.85 -39.79 11.58
CA ILE A 242 17.57 -40.65 10.64
C ILE A 242 19.04 -40.77 11.03
N ALA A 243 19.70 -39.68 11.43
CA ALA A 243 21.09 -39.72 11.87
C ALA A 243 21.27 -40.61 13.15
N GLU A 244 20.22 -40.79 13.92
CA GLU A 244 20.16 -41.69 15.08
C GLU A 244 19.79 -43.14 14.68
N GLY A 245 19.60 -43.43 13.39
CA GLY A 245 19.23 -44.76 12.87
C GLY A 245 17.72 -45.10 12.97
N LYS A 246 16.88 -44.08 13.19
CA LYS A 246 15.42 -44.19 13.18
C LYS A 246 14.86 -43.79 11.83
N PHE A 247 14.46 -44.78 11.04
CA PHE A 247 13.93 -44.55 9.68
C PHE A 247 12.40 -44.56 9.66
N GLU A 248 11.79 -43.51 10.30
CA GLU A 248 10.34 -43.36 10.31
C GLU A 248 9.86 -42.51 9.14
N GLU A 249 8.67 -42.83 8.60
CA GLU A 249 8.07 -42.05 7.51
C GLU A 249 7.48 -40.72 8.01
N ILE A 250 7.56 -39.69 7.16
CA ILE A 250 6.95 -38.41 7.44
C ILE A 250 5.44 -38.50 7.15
N ASP A 251 4.62 -38.43 8.20
CA ASP A 251 3.17 -38.35 8.05
C ASP A 251 2.71 -37.05 7.39
N ASN A 252 1.96 -37.18 6.28
CA ASN A 252 1.09 -36.20 5.64
C ASN A 252 1.47 -34.72 5.77
N ILE A 253 2.55 -34.28 5.14
CA ILE A 253 2.73 -32.89 4.79
C ILE A 253 1.91 -32.63 3.52
N THR A 254 0.72 -32.04 3.67
CA THR A 254 -0.20 -31.84 2.54
C THR A 254 -0.02 -30.49 1.83
N THR A 255 0.65 -29.53 2.44
CA THR A 255 0.84 -28.16 1.91
C THR A 255 2.07 -27.49 2.51
N PRO A 256 2.84 -26.69 1.78
CA PRO A 256 2.76 -26.40 0.33
C PRO A 256 3.20 -27.58 -0.56
N PRO A 257 2.81 -27.64 -1.86
CA PRO A 257 3.15 -28.77 -2.74
C PRO A 257 4.65 -28.99 -2.90
N GLU A 258 5.47 -27.95 -2.90
CA GLU A 258 6.95 -28.06 -2.96
C GLU A 258 7.52 -28.78 -1.72
N ILE A 259 6.97 -28.52 -0.55
CA ILE A 259 7.40 -29.20 0.68
C ILE A 259 6.85 -30.63 0.73
N LYS A 260 5.70 -30.87 0.08
CA LYS A 260 5.17 -32.21 -0.06
C LYS A 260 6.07 -33.07 -0.93
N GLU A 261 6.48 -32.58 -2.10
CA GLU A 261 7.41 -33.27 -3.00
C GLU A 261 8.73 -33.59 -2.29
N LEU A 262 9.30 -32.60 -1.59
CA LEU A 262 10.50 -32.82 -0.77
C LEU A 262 10.28 -33.86 0.33
N SER A 263 9.10 -33.93 0.93
CA SER A 263 8.75 -34.95 1.93
C SER A 263 8.63 -36.35 1.33
N ASP A 264 8.08 -36.45 0.12
CA ASP A 264 7.93 -37.70 -0.61
C ASP A 264 9.32 -38.25 -1.00
N ASP A 265 10.23 -37.41 -1.51
CA ASP A 265 11.63 -37.77 -1.80
C ASP A 265 12.39 -38.20 -0.52
N PHE A 266 12.14 -37.52 0.56
CA PHE A 266 12.74 -37.84 1.85
C PHE A 266 12.26 -39.22 2.38
N ASN A 267 10.98 -39.54 2.23
CA ASN A 267 10.44 -40.85 2.59
C ASN A 267 11.05 -41.97 1.75
N LEU A 268 11.25 -41.74 0.45
CA LEU A 268 11.94 -42.70 -0.43
C LEU A 268 13.38 -42.96 0.06
N MET A 269 14.10 -41.90 0.45
CA MET A 269 15.44 -42.04 1.03
C MET A 269 15.42 -42.85 2.33
N CYS A 270 14.45 -42.60 3.22
CA CYS A 270 14.29 -43.36 4.47
C CYS A 270 14.05 -44.85 4.17
N GLU A 271 13.22 -45.20 3.21
CA GLU A 271 12.94 -46.55 2.80
C GLU A 271 14.23 -47.25 2.33
N ARG A 272 15.01 -46.60 1.45
CA ARG A 272 16.31 -47.14 0.98
C ARG A 272 17.32 -47.31 2.12
N LEU A 273 17.40 -46.36 3.07
CA LEU A 273 18.28 -46.50 4.23
C LEU A 273 17.84 -47.65 5.16
N ARG A 274 16.54 -47.88 5.33
CA ARG A 274 15.97 -49.00 6.08
C ARG A 274 16.32 -50.36 5.46
N GLU A 275 16.18 -50.46 4.14
CA GLU A 275 16.57 -51.66 3.35
C GLU A 275 18.06 -51.96 3.55
N LEU A 276 18.93 -50.95 3.40
CA LEU A 276 20.37 -51.08 3.60
C LEU A 276 20.74 -51.51 5.00
N ASP A 277 20.11 -50.91 6.04
CA ASP A 277 20.35 -51.30 7.45
C ASP A 277 19.90 -52.74 7.74
N ALA A 278 18.75 -53.16 7.19
CA ALA A 278 18.28 -54.54 7.29
C ALA A 278 19.24 -55.51 6.59
N MET A 279 19.66 -55.22 5.35
CA MET A 279 20.65 -56.03 4.64
C MET A 279 21.98 -56.14 5.39
N LYS A 280 22.45 -55.04 5.96
CA LYS A 280 23.66 -55.02 6.81
C LYS A 280 23.52 -55.91 8.05
N LYS A 281 22.39 -55.85 8.73
CA LYS A 281 22.13 -56.71 9.93
C LYS A 281 22.05 -58.17 9.55
N ASP A 282 21.35 -58.51 8.49
CA ASP A 282 21.24 -59.89 7.97
C ASP A 282 22.61 -60.42 7.52
N PHE A 283 23.41 -59.59 6.85
CA PHE A 283 24.78 -59.95 6.45
C PHE A 283 25.64 -60.24 7.69
N ILE A 284 25.66 -59.38 8.68
CA ILE A 284 26.43 -59.59 9.92
C ILE A 284 25.97 -60.85 10.65
N SER A 285 24.67 -61.10 10.71
CA SER A 285 24.08 -62.29 11.34
C SER A 285 24.53 -63.57 10.60
N HIS A 286 24.42 -63.54 9.26
CA HIS A 286 24.82 -64.69 8.43
C HIS A 286 26.32 -64.99 8.54
N VAL A 287 27.16 -63.96 8.42
CA VAL A 287 28.61 -64.09 8.62
C VAL A 287 28.93 -64.68 10.01
N SER A 288 28.32 -64.15 11.03
CA SER A 288 28.53 -64.63 12.43
C SER A 288 28.17 -66.08 12.60
N HIS A 289 27.05 -66.54 11.99
CA HIS A 289 26.62 -67.94 12.05
C HIS A 289 27.55 -68.85 11.24
N THR A 290 27.94 -68.45 10.05
CA THR A 290 28.82 -69.20 9.14
C THR A 290 30.21 -69.40 9.73
N LEU A 291 30.73 -68.41 10.45
CA LEU A 291 32.03 -68.50 11.13
C LEU A 291 31.97 -69.29 12.47
N ARG A 292 30.86 -69.20 13.22
CA ARG A 292 30.69 -69.84 14.51
C ARG A 292 30.74 -71.37 14.43
N THR A 293 30.10 -71.94 13.39
CA THR A 293 30.02 -73.44 13.29
C THR A 293 31.38 -74.08 13.09
N PRO A 294 32.25 -73.70 12.16
CA PRO A 294 33.59 -74.34 12.05
C PRO A 294 34.47 -74.02 13.26
N LEU A 295 34.37 -72.78 13.85
CA LEU A 295 35.15 -72.38 14.96
C LEU A 295 34.78 -73.24 16.22
N THR A 296 33.50 -73.62 16.41
CA THR A 296 33.05 -74.48 17.51
C THR A 296 33.58 -75.89 17.30
N ALA A 297 33.57 -76.42 16.09
CA ALA A 297 34.12 -77.76 15.78
C ALA A 297 35.64 -77.80 16.01
N ILE A 298 36.40 -76.78 15.57
CA ILE A 298 37.83 -76.67 15.89
C ILE A 298 38.07 -76.61 17.38
N LYS A 299 37.34 -75.79 18.11
CA LYS A 299 37.50 -75.67 19.59
C LYS A 299 37.23 -77.01 20.32
N GLU A 300 36.18 -77.66 19.91
CA GLU A 300 35.81 -78.94 20.56
C GLU A 300 36.81 -80.07 20.28
N ALA A 301 37.24 -80.19 18.97
CA ALA A 301 38.27 -81.14 18.61
C ALA A 301 39.61 -80.86 19.31
N SER A 302 40.02 -79.60 19.38
CA SER A 302 41.22 -79.19 20.14
C SER A 302 41.13 -79.47 21.61
N ARG A 303 39.93 -79.19 22.20
CA ARG A 303 39.70 -79.52 23.64
C ARG A 303 39.84 -81.00 23.89
N MET A 304 39.20 -81.85 23.10
CA MET A 304 39.31 -83.33 23.24
C MET A 304 40.75 -83.82 23.12
N LEU A 305 41.54 -83.23 22.22
CA LEU A 305 42.97 -83.55 22.10
C LEU A 305 43.75 -83.10 23.35
N MET A 306 43.48 -81.93 23.90
CA MET A 306 44.17 -81.44 25.12
C MET A 306 43.84 -82.20 26.39
N GLU A 307 42.58 -82.62 26.54
CA GLU A 307 42.10 -83.44 27.68
C GLU A 307 42.60 -84.86 27.64
N GLY A 308 43.26 -85.33 26.58
CA GLY A 308 43.80 -86.67 26.44
C GLY A 308 42.73 -87.77 26.38
N THR A 309 41.48 -87.43 26.05
CA THR A 309 40.34 -88.35 26.02
C THR A 309 40.58 -89.57 25.13
N TYR A 310 41.51 -89.45 24.18
CA TYR A 310 41.90 -90.48 23.20
C TYR A 310 43.40 -90.64 23.13
N ALA A 311 44.14 -90.43 24.23
CA ALA A 311 45.61 -90.50 24.26
C ALA A 311 46.18 -91.87 23.81
N ASP A 312 45.47 -92.97 24.07
CA ASP A 312 45.90 -94.35 23.71
C ASP A 312 45.33 -94.81 22.32
N VAL A 313 44.67 -93.92 21.55
CA VAL A 313 44.04 -94.28 20.27
C VAL A 313 44.52 -93.38 19.12
N PRO A 314 45.69 -93.66 18.52
CA PRO A 314 46.28 -92.80 17.50
C PRO A 314 45.36 -92.53 16.30
N ALA A 315 44.50 -93.47 15.90
CA ALA A 315 43.55 -93.33 14.85
C ALA A 315 42.49 -92.23 15.11
N LYS A 316 42.02 -92.14 16.38
CA LYS A 316 41.08 -91.09 16.75
C LYS A 316 41.71 -89.69 16.93
N GLN A 317 43.00 -89.61 17.32
CA GLN A 317 43.74 -88.39 17.39
C GLN A 317 43.92 -87.82 15.95
N ASN A 318 44.28 -88.67 14.98
CA ASN A 318 44.40 -88.30 13.61
C ASN A 318 43.03 -87.87 13.03
N GLU A 319 41.92 -88.49 13.39
CA GLU A 319 40.59 -88.12 13.01
C GLU A 319 40.25 -86.70 13.48
N LEU A 320 40.50 -86.38 14.78
CA LEU A 320 40.28 -85.06 15.38
C LEU A 320 41.19 -83.98 14.71
N LEU A 321 42.44 -84.25 14.38
CA LEU A 321 43.33 -83.39 13.66
C LEU A 321 42.85 -83.11 12.23
N THR A 322 42.34 -84.16 11.56
CA THR A 322 41.78 -84.05 10.22
C THR A 322 40.51 -83.15 10.21
N ILE A 323 39.66 -83.35 11.26
CA ILE A 323 38.46 -82.46 11.40
C ILE A 323 38.93 -81.04 11.63
N THR A 324 39.88 -80.81 12.52
CA THR A 324 40.40 -79.44 12.78
C THR A 324 40.96 -78.81 11.51
N GLN A 325 41.79 -79.54 10.79
CA GLN A 325 42.36 -79.01 9.49
C GLN A 325 41.28 -78.70 8.46
N LYS A 326 40.33 -79.56 8.26
CA LYS A 326 39.22 -79.42 7.34
C LYS A 326 38.33 -78.21 7.68
N GLU A 327 38.01 -78.02 8.95
CA GLU A 327 37.22 -76.88 9.37
C GLU A 327 38.01 -75.55 9.36
N CYS A 328 39.36 -75.59 9.53
CA CYS A 328 40.22 -74.45 9.29
C CYS A 328 40.22 -74.02 7.83
N GLU A 329 40.33 -74.99 6.87
CA GLU A 329 40.24 -74.71 5.45
C GLU A 329 38.88 -74.12 5.08
N ARG A 330 37.77 -74.65 5.57
CA ARG A 330 36.40 -74.12 5.42
C ARG A 330 36.28 -72.69 5.95
N LEU A 331 36.93 -72.39 7.08
CA LEU A 331 36.91 -71.04 7.67
C LEU A 331 37.66 -70.09 6.81
N ILE A 332 38.85 -70.46 6.25
CA ILE A 332 39.62 -69.65 5.31
C ILE A 332 38.81 -69.37 4.06
N ASP A 333 38.19 -70.39 3.46
CA ASP A 333 37.33 -70.21 2.28
C ASP A 333 36.14 -69.29 2.56
N SER A 334 35.51 -69.43 3.71
CA SER A 334 34.40 -68.54 4.08
C SER A 334 34.84 -67.09 4.25
N VAL A 335 35.99 -66.83 4.87
CA VAL A 335 36.57 -65.49 4.99
C VAL A 335 36.94 -64.92 3.65
N ASN A 336 37.56 -65.69 2.76
CA ASN A 336 37.91 -65.25 1.43
C ASN A 336 36.65 -64.88 0.62
N ARG A 337 35.57 -65.65 0.64
CA ARG A 337 34.28 -65.33 0.02
C ARG A 337 33.69 -64.02 0.55
N ILE A 338 33.79 -63.76 1.86
CA ILE A 338 33.31 -62.54 2.47
C ILE A 338 34.14 -61.33 1.98
N LEU A 339 35.47 -61.49 1.90
CA LEU A 339 36.38 -60.46 1.42
C LEU A 339 36.16 -60.14 -0.10
N ASP A 340 35.91 -61.19 -0.89
CA ASP A 340 35.61 -61.01 -2.35
C ASP A 340 34.29 -60.27 -2.55
N LEU A 341 33.24 -60.59 -1.74
CA LEU A 341 31.97 -59.83 -1.77
C LEU A 341 32.19 -58.36 -1.39
N SER A 342 33.04 -58.06 -0.41
CA SER A 342 33.31 -56.67 0.00
C SER A 342 34.19 -55.91 -0.99
N ARG A 343 34.80 -56.53 -1.95
CA ARG A 343 35.60 -55.92 -3.05
C ARG A 343 34.80 -55.66 -4.33
N MET A 344 33.60 -56.23 -4.44
CA MET A 344 32.71 -56.08 -5.59
C MET A 344 31.75 -54.87 -5.47
N GLU A 345 31.68 -54.22 -4.31
CA GLU A 345 31.03 -52.91 -4.08
C GLU A 345 32.02 -51.77 -4.29
#